data_a90916a021bad90121fb5a21c513c350
#
_entry.id   a90916a021bad90121fb5a21c513c350
#
_cell.length_a   1.000
_cell.length_b   1.000
_cell.length_c   1.000
_cell.angle_alpha   90.00
_cell.angle_beta   90.00
_cell.angle_gamma   90.00
#
_symmetry.space_group_name_H-M   'P 1'
#
loop_
_entity.id
_entity.type
_entity.pdbx_description
1 polymer ?
#
loop_
_entity_poly.entity_id
_entity_poly.type
_entity_poly.pdbx_seq_one_letter_code
_entity_poly.pdbx_strand_id
1 'polypeptide(L)'
;MRSQERHTRKKFTGVLIALGLAVAACGSDSDSTSESADTAAPAETEVPADTEAPVGTEAPPETQAPADTEATPERVISLSPTHTEIMFAIGAGDQLVAVDQFSNFPAEALDLPNELSGFEPNIEEIAAFEPDLVLIGGDFTGLGDQLAELGIASWDGPAAATIEDTYAQIEQLGAATGHVGDAAEVVSSMQ
;
A
#
# COMPACT_ATOMS: atom_id res chain seq x y z
N MET A 1 44.44 -16.88 35.30
CA MET A 1 43.82 -15.73 35.98
C MET A 1 42.39 -15.64 35.54
N ARG A 2 41.45 -15.96 36.44
CA ARG A 2 40.00 -15.95 36.18
C ARG A 2 39.50 -14.55 36.50
N SER A 3 38.78 -13.92 35.55
CA SER A 3 37.99 -12.70 35.80
C SER A 3 36.51 -13.02 35.63
N GLN A 4 35.79 -12.78 36.70
CA GLN A 4 34.40 -13.06 36.94
C GLN A 4 33.49 -12.09 36.20
N GLU A 5 32.56 -12.62 35.44
CA GLU A 5 31.44 -11.87 34.88
C GLU A 5 30.37 -11.63 35.96
N ARG A 6 30.05 -10.38 36.22
CA ARG A 6 28.97 -10.00 37.15
C ARG A 6 27.68 -9.78 36.38
N HIS A 7 26.78 -10.73 36.48
CA HIS A 7 25.36 -10.58 36.08
C HIS A 7 24.66 -9.58 36.99
N THR A 8 24.26 -8.46 36.46
CA THR A 8 23.36 -7.52 37.14
C THR A 8 21.90 -7.82 36.72
N ARG A 9 21.20 -8.55 37.57
CA ARG A 9 19.75 -8.77 37.48
C ARG A 9 19.03 -7.52 37.96
N LYS A 10 18.40 -6.75 37.03
CA LYS A 10 17.43 -5.70 37.39
C LYS A 10 16.07 -6.35 37.66
N LYS A 11 15.63 -6.26 38.90
CA LYS A 11 14.29 -6.65 39.34
C LYS A 11 13.30 -5.56 38.93
N PHE A 12 12.36 -5.86 38.06
CA PHE A 12 11.21 -5.02 37.81
C PHE A 12 10.11 -5.35 38.81
N THR A 13 9.84 -4.39 39.67
CA THR A 13 8.75 -4.41 40.65
C THR A 13 7.47 -4.01 39.92
N GLY A 14 6.47 -4.90 39.97
CA GLY A 14 5.15 -4.64 39.40
C GLY A 14 4.38 -3.59 40.21
N VAL A 15 3.67 -2.73 39.54
CA VAL A 15 2.60 -1.91 40.11
C VAL A 15 1.29 -2.34 39.46
N LEU A 16 0.47 -2.99 40.27
CA LEU A 16 -0.95 -3.26 40.01
C LEU A 16 -1.73 -2.00 40.34
N ILE A 17 -2.45 -1.45 39.38
CA ILE A 17 -3.53 -0.50 39.62
C ILE A 17 -4.82 -1.10 39.09
N ALA A 18 -5.65 -1.52 40.07
CA ALA A 18 -7.04 -1.87 39.86
C ALA A 18 -7.89 -0.65 40.26
N LEU A 19 -8.94 -0.36 39.50
CA LEU A 19 -10.15 0.37 39.88
C LEU A 19 -10.79 0.94 38.61
N GLY A 20 -12.05 0.87 38.33
CA GLY A 20 -13.26 0.46 39.00
C GLY A 20 -14.41 0.63 38.00
N LEU A 21 -15.40 -0.23 38.09
CA LEU A 21 -16.67 -0.21 37.37
C LEU A 21 -17.47 1.08 37.69
N ALA A 22 -18.12 1.64 36.66
CA ALA A 22 -19.34 2.40 36.85
C ALA A 22 -20.34 2.06 35.73
N VAL A 23 -21.37 1.32 36.12
CA VAL A 23 -22.60 1.04 35.37
C VAL A 23 -23.53 2.21 35.57
N ALA A 24 -24.07 2.78 34.51
CA ALA A 24 -25.27 3.62 34.56
C ALA A 24 -26.18 3.27 33.37
N ALA A 25 -27.23 2.55 33.69
CA ALA A 25 -28.40 2.30 32.86
C ALA A 25 -29.42 3.42 33.10
N CYS A 26 -30.07 3.87 32.00
CA CYS A 26 -31.40 4.47 31.88
C CYS A 26 -31.64 4.59 30.39
N GLY A 27 -32.56 3.98 29.69
CA GLY A 27 -33.93 3.63 30.01
C GLY A 27 -34.83 4.81 29.66
N SER A 28 -35.42 4.82 28.41
CA SER A 28 -36.75 5.40 28.22
C SER A 28 -37.27 5.04 26.82
N ASP A 29 -38.26 4.19 26.81
CA ASP A 29 -39.27 4.02 25.78
C ASP A 29 -40.00 5.35 25.52
N SER A 30 -40.40 5.59 24.29
CA SER A 30 -41.62 6.31 23.96
C SER A 30 -42.14 5.87 22.59
N ASP A 31 -43.09 5.03 22.68
CA ASP A 31 -44.16 4.70 21.73
C ASP A 31 -44.99 5.95 21.39
N SER A 32 -45.35 6.16 20.13
CA SER A 32 -46.55 6.88 19.70
C SER A 32 -46.80 6.66 18.21
N THR A 33 -47.53 5.72 17.93
CA THR A 33 -48.82 5.50 17.24
C THR A 33 -49.43 6.68 16.47
N SER A 34 -49.88 6.32 15.22
CA SER A 34 -51.06 6.82 14.46
C SER A 34 -50.93 8.20 13.82
N GLU A 35 -51.46 8.45 12.68
CA GLU A 35 -52.66 8.01 11.98
C GLU A 35 -52.68 8.48 10.52
N SER A 36 -53.45 7.80 9.76
CA SER A 36 -53.85 7.82 8.39
C SER A 36 -54.31 9.13 7.75
N ALA A 37 -54.25 9.05 6.41
CA ALA A 37 -55.16 9.62 5.41
C ALA A 37 -54.92 11.12 5.03
N ASP A 38 -54.69 11.42 3.79
CA ASP A 38 -55.73 11.57 2.79
C ASP A 38 -55.15 11.79 1.37
N THR A 39 -55.88 11.26 0.44
CA THR A 39 -55.88 11.28 -0.99
C THR A 39 -55.78 12.68 -1.59
N ALA A 40 -54.90 12.88 -2.58
CA ALA A 40 -55.19 13.61 -3.82
C ALA A 40 -54.10 13.40 -4.85
N ALA A 41 -54.37 12.76 -5.94
CA ALA A 41 -53.78 12.91 -7.25
C ALA A 41 -54.71 13.79 -8.10
N PRO A 42 -54.35 14.20 -9.32
CA PRO A 42 -53.06 14.39 -10.00
C PRO A 42 -52.94 15.84 -10.56
N ALA A 43 -51.77 16.27 -10.86
CA ALA A 43 -51.57 17.34 -11.83
C ALA A 43 -50.38 16.99 -12.74
N GLU A 44 -50.70 17.04 -13.99
CA GLU A 44 -49.92 16.73 -15.17
C GLU A 44 -48.70 17.62 -15.31
N THR A 45 -47.69 17.03 -16.00
CA THR A 45 -46.91 17.67 -17.07
C THR A 45 -45.87 18.70 -16.68
N GLU A 46 -44.61 18.37 -16.79
CA GLU A 46 -43.82 18.89 -17.93
C GLU A 46 -42.48 18.14 -17.96
N VAL A 47 -42.16 17.62 -19.14
CA VAL A 47 -40.83 17.13 -19.49
C VAL A 47 -39.97 18.33 -19.85
N PRO A 48 -38.85 18.54 -19.23
CA PRO A 48 -37.73 19.17 -19.91
C PRO A 48 -36.77 18.06 -20.35
N ALA A 49 -36.71 17.91 -21.66
CA ALA A 49 -35.56 17.35 -22.31
C ALA A 49 -34.39 18.31 -22.12
N ASP A 50 -33.38 17.86 -21.40
CA ASP A 50 -31.97 18.12 -21.69
C ASP A 50 -31.17 17.13 -20.85
N THR A 51 -30.93 16.01 -21.50
CA THR A 51 -29.91 15.08 -21.02
C THR A 51 -28.57 15.66 -21.48
N GLU A 52 -27.96 16.46 -20.63
CA GLU A 52 -26.52 16.71 -20.77
C GLU A 52 -25.80 15.38 -20.56
N ALA A 53 -25.03 15.02 -21.56
CA ALA A 53 -24.15 13.87 -21.56
C ALA A 53 -23.25 13.93 -20.31
N PRO A 54 -22.97 12.78 -19.66
CA PRO A 54 -22.01 12.77 -18.57
C PRO A 54 -20.66 13.27 -19.11
N VAL A 55 -20.23 14.35 -18.49
CA VAL A 55 -18.87 14.89 -18.61
C VAL A 55 -17.91 13.74 -18.35
N GLY A 56 -16.97 13.56 -19.27
CA GLY A 56 -16.07 12.45 -19.33
C GLY A 56 -15.44 12.13 -17.97
N THR A 57 -15.46 10.86 -17.66
CA THR A 57 -14.61 10.25 -16.64
C THR A 57 -13.18 10.65 -17.00
N GLU A 58 -12.57 11.49 -16.19
CA GLU A 58 -11.12 11.69 -16.27
C GLU A 58 -10.47 10.32 -16.15
N ALA A 59 -9.67 9.97 -17.11
CA ALA A 59 -8.84 8.78 -17.04
C ALA A 59 -7.99 8.87 -15.77
N PRO A 60 -7.76 7.74 -15.08
CA PRO A 60 -6.84 7.71 -13.95
C PRO A 60 -5.50 8.34 -14.35
N PRO A 61 -4.80 9.03 -13.44
CA PRO A 61 -3.48 9.56 -13.75
C PRO A 61 -2.62 8.42 -14.29
N GLU A 62 -2.07 8.61 -15.48
CA GLU A 62 -1.14 7.67 -16.07
C GLU A 62 0.04 7.53 -15.09
N THR A 63 0.12 6.39 -14.43
CA THR A 63 1.28 6.01 -13.64
C THR A 63 2.47 6.04 -14.59
N GLN A 64 3.40 6.95 -14.36
CA GLN A 64 4.56 7.11 -15.21
C GLN A 64 5.39 5.84 -15.09
N ALA A 65 5.42 5.05 -16.15
CA ALA A 65 6.44 4.02 -16.31
C ALA A 65 7.82 4.70 -16.25
N PRO A 66 8.82 4.05 -15.64
CA PRO A 66 10.15 4.62 -15.52
C PRO A 66 10.65 5.03 -16.91
N ALA A 67 11.08 6.30 -17.02
CA ALA A 67 11.62 6.84 -18.25
C ALA A 67 12.93 6.12 -18.59
N ASP A 68 12.94 5.48 -19.77
CA ASP A 68 14.12 5.03 -20.53
C ASP A 68 15.25 4.38 -19.71
N THR A 69 14.96 3.29 -19.00
CA THR A 69 16.03 2.41 -18.55
C THR A 69 16.14 1.27 -19.55
N GLU A 70 17.06 1.37 -20.52
CA GLU A 70 17.38 0.30 -21.48
C GLU A 70 17.97 -0.95 -20.80
N ALA A 71 18.26 -0.90 -19.52
CA ALA A 71 18.79 -2.01 -18.73
C ALA A 71 17.78 -2.44 -17.66
N THR A 72 17.56 -3.74 -17.54
CA THR A 72 16.77 -4.31 -16.45
C THR A 72 17.44 -3.97 -15.11
N PRO A 73 16.71 -3.46 -14.11
CA PRO A 73 17.30 -3.11 -12.82
C PRO A 73 17.80 -4.38 -12.11
N GLU A 74 18.97 -4.27 -11.51
CA GLU A 74 19.59 -5.38 -10.78
C GLU A 74 19.44 -5.21 -9.25
N ARG A 75 19.14 -3.99 -8.80
CA ARG A 75 19.10 -3.62 -7.39
C ARG A 75 17.83 -2.85 -7.07
N VAL A 76 16.80 -3.59 -6.72
CA VAL A 76 15.47 -3.03 -6.45
C VAL A 76 15.23 -2.96 -4.95
N ILE A 77 14.69 -1.84 -4.48
CA ILE A 77 14.12 -1.70 -3.13
C ILE A 77 12.61 -1.68 -3.22
N SER A 78 11.93 -2.45 -2.39
CA SER A 78 10.48 -2.37 -2.25
C SER A 78 10.09 -1.74 -0.91
N LEU A 79 9.37 -0.63 -0.97
CA LEU A 79 8.84 0.07 0.21
C LEU A 79 7.35 -0.24 0.45
N SER A 80 6.87 -1.37 -0.09
CA SER A 80 5.47 -1.79 0.05
C SER A 80 5.36 -3.32 0.10
N PRO A 81 4.66 -3.89 1.09
CA PRO A 81 4.42 -5.33 1.16
C PRO A 81 3.78 -5.90 -0.11
N THR A 82 2.79 -5.18 -0.67
CA THR A 82 2.11 -5.60 -1.90
C THR A 82 3.10 -5.74 -3.06
N HIS A 83 3.98 -4.75 -3.24
CA HIS A 83 4.95 -4.79 -4.33
C HIS A 83 6.03 -5.85 -4.09
N THR A 84 6.43 -6.06 -2.84
CA THR A 84 7.32 -7.17 -2.47
C THR A 84 6.71 -8.50 -2.86
N GLU A 85 5.45 -8.74 -2.54
CA GLU A 85 4.74 -9.96 -2.91
C GLU A 85 4.64 -10.14 -4.43
N ILE A 86 4.34 -9.06 -5.16
CA ILE A 86 4.31 -9.09 -6.62
C ILE A 86 5.68 -9.44 -7.19
N MET A 87 6.76 -8.82 -6.71
CA MET A 87 8.13 -9.10 -7.16
C MET A 87 8.49 -10.59 -7.02
N PHE A 88 8.16 -11.20 -5.90
CA PHE A 88 8.36 -12.65 -5.74
C PHE A 88 7.44 -13.47 -6.64
N ALA A 89 6.17 -13.08 -6.80
CA ALA A 89 5.20 -13.80 -7.61
C ALA A 89 5.57 -13.83 -9.09
N ILE A 90 6.16 -12.76 -9.63
CA ILE A 90 6.62 -12.66 -11.01
C ILE A 90 8.07 -13.16 -11.21
N GLY A 91 8.70 -13.74 -10.17
CA GLY A 91 10.06 -14.27 -10.25
C GLY A 91 11.18 -13.22 -10.20
N ALA A 92 10.87 -11.96 -9.86
CA ALA A 92 11.83 -10.86 -9.75
C ALA A 92 12.41 -10.70 -8.32
N GLY A 93 12.17 -11.65 -7.43
CA GLY A 93 12.61 -11.58 -6.03
C GLY A 93 14.12 -11.46 -5.87
N ASP A 94 14.91 -12.07 -6.75
CA ASP A 94 16.38 -12.01 -6.72
C ASP A 94 16.95 -10.61 -7.01
N GLN A 95 16.16 -9.71 -7.57
CA GLN A 95 16.54 -8.32 -7.79
C GLN A 95 16.37 -7.46 -6.52
N LEU A 96 15.59 -7.93 -5.53
CA LEU A 96 15.38 -7.21 -4.29
C LEU A 96 16.64 -7.18 -3.41
N VAL A 97 17.10 -6.00 -3.06
CA VAL A 97 18.26 -5.80 -2.15
C VAL A 97 17.84 -5.36 -0.76
N ALA A 98 16.64 -4.79 -0.61
CA ALA A 98 16.02 -4.45 0.67
C ALA A 98 14.51 -4.32 0.50
N VAL A 99 13.80 -4.48 1.60
CA VAL A 99 12.34 -4.33 1.67
C VAL A 99 11.94 -3.47 2.88
N ASP A 100 10.69 -3.06 2.95
CA ASP A 100 10.18 -2.34 4.11
C ASP A 100 9.91 -3.28 5.31
N GLN A 101 9.79 -2.69 6.50
CA GLN A 101 9.61 -3.42 7.77
C GLN A 101 8.31 -4.27 7.85
N PHE A 102 7.37 -4.07 6.93
CA PHE A 102 6.11 -4.81 6.90
C PHE A 102 6.08 -5.91 5.82
N SER A 103 7.09 -5.96 4.97
CA SER A 103 7.25 -6.99 3.94
C SER A 103 7.71 -8.31 4.58
N ASN A 104 6.75 -9.17 4.92
CA ASN A 104 6.98 -10.43 5.63
C ASN A 104 6.50 -11.67 4.87
N PHE A 105 6.08 -11.51 3.63
CA PHE A 105 5.65 -12.59 2.74
C PHE A 105 6.20 -12.35 1.32
N PRO A 106 6.62 -13.40 0.60
CA PRO A 106 6.79 -14.77 1.11
C PRO A 106 7.91 -14.87 2.17
N ALA A 107 8.16 -16.08 2.70
CA ALA A 107 9.13 -16.27 3.78
C ALA A 107 10.55 -15.78 3.40
N GLU A 108 10.90 -15.85 2.13
CA GLU A 108 12.16 -15.41 1.55
C GLU A 108 12.38 -13.88 1.70
N ALA A 109 11.31 -13.10 1.79
CA ALA A 109 11.41 -11.66 2.04
C ALA A 109 12.02 -11.34 3.42
N LEU A 110 11.91 -12.25 4.40
CA LEU A 110 12.50 -12.10 5.73
C LEU A 110 14.02 -12.29 5.75
N ASP A 111 14.59 -12.85 4.69
CA ASP A 111 16.04 -13.01 4.55
C ASP A 111 16.72 -11.73 4.02
N LEU A 112 15.92 -10.75 3.56
CA LEU A 112 16.39 -9.46 3.08
C LEU A 112 16.48 -8.43 4.23
N PRO A 113 17.35 -7.40 4.11
CA PRO A 113 17.29 -6.21 4.96
C PRO A 113 15.89 -5.61 4.93
N ASN A 114 15.24 -5.48 6.09
CA ASN A 114 13.83 -5.09 6.21
C ASN A 114 13.59 -4.01 7.27
N GLU A 115 14.55 -3.12 7.45
CA GLU A 115 14.46 -2.04 8.45
C GLU A 115 13.95 -0.72 7.85
N LEU A 116 13.76 -0.65 6.52
CA LEU A 116 13.27 0.55 5.84
C LEU A 116 11.80 0.82 6.17
N SER A 117 11.42 2.10 6.14
CA SER A 117 10.04 2.53 6.32
C SER A 117 9.39 2.92 4.99
N GLY A 118 8.24 2.30 4.66
CA GLY A 118 7.42 2.72 3.53
C GLY A 118 6.54 3.95 3.81
N PHE A 119 6.34 4.32 5.10
CA PHE A 119 5.52 5.47 5.48
C PHE A 119 6.33 6.74 5.78
N GLU A 120 7.51 6.58 6.35
CA GLU A 120 8.44 7.66 6.67
C GLU A 120 9.82 7.27 6.10
N PRO A 121 9.96 7.24 4.77
CA PRO A 121 11.18 6.78 4.13
C PRO A 121 12.35 7.74 4.39
N ASN A 122 13.52 7.17 4.66
CA ASN A 122 14.76 7.92 4.81
C ASN A 122 15.60 7.76 3.53
N ILE A 123 15.76 8.85 2.80
CA ILE A 123 16.48 8.85 1.52
C ILE A 123 17.95 8.42 1.66
N GLU A 124 18.60 8.75 2.79
CA GLU A 124 20.00 8.38 3.02
C GLU A 124 20.15 6.87 3.25
N GLU A 125 19.22 6.28 3.98
CA GLU A 125 19.16 4.83 4.21
C GLU A 125 18.88 4.07 2.91
N ILE A 126 17.96 4.57 2.08
CA ILE A 126 17.65 4.01 0.76
C ILE A 126 18.86 4.09 -0.15
N ALA A 127 19.49 5.26 -0.27
CA ALA A 127 20.65 5.48 -1.13
C ALA A 127 21.87 4.63 -0.73
N ALA A 128 21.99 4.26 0.56
CA ALA A 128 23.07 3.40 1.05
C ALA A 128 23.06 1.99 0.44
N PHE A 129 21.92 1.54 -0.06
CA PHE A 129 21.79 0.27 -0.81
C PHE A 129 22.18 0.41 -2.28
N GLU A 130 22.49 1.61 -2.78
CA GLU A 130 22.81 1.88 -4.19
C GLU A 130 21.77 1.25 -5.15
N PRO A 131 20.46 1.54 -4.99
CA PRO A 131 19.43 0.92 -5.82
C PRO A 131 19.39 1.53 -7.23
N ASP A 132 18.99 0.70 -8.20
CA ASP A 132 18.65 1.13 -9.55
C ASP A 132 17.19 1.57 -9.65
N LEU A 133 16.32 0.94 -8.84
CA LEU A 133 14.88 1.18 -8.83
C LEU A 133 14.34 1.10 -7.40
N VAL A 134 13.45 2.02 -7.05
CA VAL A 134 12.70 2.00 -5.77
C VAL A 134 11.21 1.92 -6.06
N LEU A 135 10.55 0.89 -5.51
CA LEU A 135 9.11 0.70 -5.59
C LEU A 135 8.43 1.38 -4.40
N ILE A 136 7.56 2.35 -4.67
CA ILE A 136 6.88 3.17 -3.67
C ILE A 136 5.40 2.77 -3.63
N GLY A 137 4.82 2.65 -2.44
CA GLY A 137 3.41 2.30 -2.22
C GLY A 137 2.48 3.49 -2.08
N GLY A 138 2.67 4.51 -2.90
CA GLY A 138 2.01 5.82 -2.82
C GLY A 138 2.98 6.86 -2.28
N ASP A 139 3.35 7.82 -3.12
CA ASP A 139 4.31 8.87 -2.76
C ASP A 139 3.62 10.04 -2.05
N PHE A 140 3.47 9.93 -0.74
CA PHE A 140 2.89 10.98 0.11
C PHE A 140 3.94 11.99 0.63
N THR A 141 5.24 11.73 0.39
CA THR A 141 6.35 12.50 0.96
C THR A 141 7.19 13.24 -0.08
N GLY A 142 6.92 13.04 -1.37
CA GLY A 142 7.75 13.53 -2.46
C GLY A 142 9.08 12.77 -2.55
N LEU A 143 9.07 11.49 -2.18
CA LEU A 143 10.24 10.62 -2.23
C LEU A 143 10.73 10.43 -3.67
N GLY A 144 9.82 10.29 -4.63
CA GLY A 144 10.16 10.14 -6.04
C GLY A 144 11.00 11.30 -6.56
N ASP A 145 10.66 12.54 -6.22
CA ASP A 145 11.44 13.72 -6.60
C ASP A 145 12.83 13.70 -5.96
N GLN A 146 12.95 13.30 -4.69
CA GLN A 146 14.23 13.21 -3.98
C GLN A 146 15.13 12.12 -4.57
N LEU A 147 14.56 10.97 -4.96
CA LEU A 147 15.28 9.90 -5.64
C LEU A 147 15.79 10.34 -7.01
N ALA A 148 14.94 11.06 -7.76
CA ALA A 148 15.31 11.59 -9.06
C ALA A 148 16.49 12.59 -9.00
N GLU A 149 16.57 13.41 -7.93
CA GLU A 149 17.72 14.30 -7.69
C GLU A 149 19.03 13.52 -7.49
N LEU A 150 18.96 12.29 -6.98
CA LEU A 150 20.10 11.38 -6.82
C LEU A 150 20.34 10.49 -8.05
N GLY A 151 19.51 10.59 -9.09
CA GLY A 151 19.58 9.76 -10.29
C GLY A 151 19.10 8.33 -10.08
N ILE A 152 18.30 8.09 -9.05
CA ILE A 152 17.68 6.79 -8.72
C ILE A 152 16.28 6.76 -9.33
N ALA A 153 15.97 5.72 -10.12
CA ALA A 153 14.63 5.55 -10.67
C ALA A 153 13.64 5.15 -9.59
N SER A 154 12.40 5.59 -9.73
CA SER A 154 11.31 5.17 -8.85
C SER A 154 10.07 4.78 -9.66
N TRP A 155 9.30 3.84 -9.13
CA TRP A 155 7.97 3.49 -9.61
C TRP A 155 6.99 3.64 -8.45
N ASP A 156 5.94 4.40 -8.67
CA ASP A 156 4.89 4.64 -7.67
C ASP A 156 3.62 3.87 -8.02
N GLY A 157 3.25 2.92 -7.15
CA GLY A 157 2.03 2.12 -7.25
C GLY A 157 1.14 2.33 -6.04
N PRO A 158 0.23 3.31 -6.08
CA PRO A 158 -0.71 3.54 -4.99
C PRO A 158 -1.61 2.32 -4.76
N ALA A 159 -2.27 2.26 -3.59
CA ALA A 159 -3.17 1.16 -3.28
C ALA A 159 -4.21 0.96 -4.38
N ALA A 160 -4.28 -0.25 -4.94
CA ALA A 160 -5.25 -0.62 -5.96
C ALA A 160 -6.68 -0.48 -5.44
N ALA A 161 -7.55 0.15 -6.20
CA ALA A 161 -8.96 0.31 -5.85
C ALA A 161 -9.83 -0.83 -6.42
N THR A 162 -9.37 -1.44 -7.50
CA THR A 162 -10.03 -2.55 -8.20
C THR A 162 -9.07 -3.70 -8.44
N ILE A 163 -9.60 -4.86 -8.81
CA ILE A 163 -8.76 -5.99 -9.21
C ILE A 163 -8.00 -5.70 -10.51
N GLU A 164 -8.62 -4.93 -11.41
CA GLU A 164 -8.00 -4.51 -12.66
C GLU A 164 -6.78 -3.61 -12.42
N ASP A 165 -6.83 -2.74 -11.39
CA ASP A 165 -5.67 -1.94 -10.98
C ASP A 165 -4.53 -2.85 -10.49
N THR A 166 -4.88 -3.92 -9.76
CA THR A 166 -3.88 -4.91 -9.31
C THR A 166 -3.24 -5.61 -10.51
N TYR A 167 -4.02 -6.04 -11.50
CA TYR A 167 -3.48 -6.64 -12.72
C TYR A 167 -2.55 -5.68 -13.45
N ALA A 168 -2.95 -4.41 -13.58
CA ALA A 168 -2.11 -3.39 -14.20
C ALA A 168 -0.79 -3.18 -13.46
N GLN A 169 -0.80 -3.18 -12.12
CA GLN A 169 0.43 -3.06 -11.32
C GLN A 169 1.36 -4.26 -11.51
N ILE A 170 0.80 -5.49 -11.54
CA ILE A 170 1.59 -6.70 -11.81
C ILE A 170 2.27 -6.61 -13.18
N GLU A 171 1.52 -6.22 -14.22
CA GLU A 171 2.06 -6.08 -15.58
C GLU A 171 3.12 -4.96 -15.66
N GLN A 172 2.91 -3.82 -14.99
CA GLN A 172 3.86 -2.72 -14.94
C GLN A 172 5.16 -3.11 -14.23
N LEU A 173 5.08 -3.82 -13.11
CA LEU A 173 6.24 -4.32 -12.41
C LEU A 173 6.98 -5.37 -13.24
N GLY A 174 6.25 -6.25 -13.93
CA GLY A 174 6.84 -7.18 -14.88
C GLY A 174 7.60 -6.47 -16.00
N ALA A 175 7.05 -5.39 -16.54
CA ALA A 175 7.72 -4.57 -17.55
C ALA A 175 8.95 -3.85 -16.98
N ALA A 176 8.84 -3.25 -15.79
CA ALA A 176 9.93 -2.53 -15.15
C ALA A 176 11.11 -3.42 -14.75
N THR A 177 10.87 -4.70 -14.45
CA THR A 177 11.86 -5.66 -13.94
C THR A 177 12.31 -6.70 -14.97
N GLY A 178 11.76 -6.64 -16.20
CA GLY A 178 12.09 -7.58 -17.27
C GLY A 178 11.35 -8.92 -17.19
N HIS A 179 10.30 -9.04 -16.35
CA HIS A 179 9.53 -10.26 -16.10
C HIS A 179 8.12 -10.23 -16.74
N VAL A 180 8.02 -9.67 -17.95
CA VAL A 180 6.74 -9.48 -18.67
C VAL A 180 5.94 -10.80 -18.83
N GLY A 181 6.63 -11.89 -19.17
CA GLY A 181 5.99 -13.20 -19.38
C GLY A 181 5.41 -13.75 -18.09
N ASP A 182 6.18 -13.73 -17.02
CA ASP A 182 5.77 -14.22 -15.71
C ASP A 182 4.62 -13.39 -15.12
N ALA A 183 4.67 -12.06 -15.28
CA ALA A 183 3.59 -11.16 -14.89
C ALA A 183 2.27 -11.49 -15.61
N ALA A 184 2.31 -11.74 -16.92
CA ALA A 184 1.14 -12.16 -17.69
C ALA A 184 0.58 -13.52 -17.22
N GLU A 185 1.45 -14.46 -16.84
CA GLU A 185 1.04 -15.76 -16.28
C GLU A 185 0.36 -15.57 -14.92
N VAL A 186 0.90 -14.74 -14.04
CA VAL A 186 0.29 -14.42 -12.74
C VAL A 186 -1.10 -13.84 -12.95
N VAL A 187 -1.24 -12.80 -13.77
CA VAL A 187 -2.55 -12.18 -14.07
C VAL A 187 -3.53 -13.19 -14.65
N SER A 188 -3.10 -14.02 -15.59
CA SER A 188 -3.95 -15.07 -16.18
C SER A 188 -4.43 -16.10 -15.15
N SER A 189 -3.62 -16.39 -14.14
CA SER A 189 -3.98 -17.35 -13.07
C SER A 189 -5.00 -16.78 -12.08
N MET A 190 -5.13 -15.47 -12.01
CA MET A 190 -6.04 -14.75 -11.12
C MET A 190 -7.41 -14.48 -11.75
N GLN A 191 -7.57 -14.64 -13.08
CA GLN A 191 -8.81 -14.44 -13.84
C GLN A 191 -9.66 -15.71 -13.95
#